data_5a7bff8d1073fae98e5a4df8218ed9ef
#
_entry.id   5a7bff8d1073fae98e5a4df8218ed9ef
#
_cell.length_a   1.000
_cell.length_b   1.000
_cell.length_c   1.000
_cell.angle_alpha   90.00
_cell.angle_beta   90.00
_cell.angle_gamma   90.00
#
_symmetry.space_group_name_H-M   'P 1'
#
loop_
_entity.id
_entity.type
_entity.pdbx_description
1 polymer ?
#
loop_
_entity_poly.entity_id
_entity_poly.type
_entity_poly.pdbx_seq_one_letter_code
_entity_poly.pdbx_strand_id
1 'polypeptide(L)'
;MFLQLAHTRLNVFQYSKSLALECYRITKLFPQEGRFAISQQIRRAALSVHLNIAEGASRKSAAERKRYFEIARGSVIEVDTAIGISFELHYVTLQQLEPLEQLILQSFKTLTGLIIHTS
;
A
#
# COMPACT_ATOMS: atom_id res chain seq x y z
N MET A 1 0.99 2.94 16.94
CA MET A 1 -0.05 2.71 17.95
C MET A 1 0.54 2.72 19.34
N PHE A 2 1.27 1.71 19.75
CA PHE A 2 1.93 1.72 21.06
C PHE A 2 3.25 2.48 21.05
N LEU A 3 4.04 2.27 19.99
CA LEU A 3 5.33 2.96 19.83
C LEU A 3 5.12 4.28 19.12
N GLN A 4 5.66 5.34 19.68
CA GLN A 4 5.63 6.69 19.10
C GLN A 4 6.99 6.99 18.51
N LEU A 5 7.29 6.35 17.38
CA LEU A 5 8.56 6.48 16.68
C LEU A 5 8.48 7.57 15.60
N ALA A 6 9.63 8.01 15.13
CA ALA A 6 9.71 9.09 14.15
C ALA A 6 8.90 8.79 12.87
N HIS A 7 8.91 7.53 12.41
CA HIS A 7 8.21 7.15 11.16
C HIS A 7 6.69 7.27 11.28
N THR A 8 6.11 7.24 12.49
CA THR A 8 4.66 7.34 12.65
C THR A 8 4.13 8.72 12.25
N ARG A 9 5.02 9.72 12.15
CA ARG A 9 4.66 11.08 11.75
C ARG A 9 4.83 11.33 10.25
N LEU A 10 5.42 10.40 9.51
CA LEU A 10 5.61 10.57 8.08
C LEU A 10 4.28 10.51 7.34
N ASN A 11 4.09 11.42 6.38
CA ASN A 11 2.88 11.43 5.55
C ASN A 11 2.68 10.10 4.83
N VAL A 12 3.77 9.53 4.30
CA VAL A 12 3.71 8.25 3.60
C VAL A 12 3.23 7.13 4.51
N PHE A 13 3.58 7.17 5.79
CA PHE A 13 3.11 6.17 6.75
C PHE A 13 1.60 6.27 6.95
N GLN A 14 1.05 7.48 7.02
CA GLN A 14 -0.38 7.70 7.14
C GLN A 14 -1.12 7.27 5.88
N TYR A 15 -0.59 7.58 4.69
CA TYR A 15 -1.18 7.16 3.43
C TYR A 15 -1.19 5.64 3.29
N SER A 16 -0.10 4.97 3.65
CA SER A 16 -0.02 3.52 3.56
C SER A 16 -0.93 2.82 4.56
N LYS A 17 -1.11 3.40 5.73
CA LYS A 17 -2.08 2.90 6.71
C LYS A 17 -3.49 2.97 6.14
N SER A 18 -3.86 4.11 5.60
CA SER A 18 -5.18 4.30 4.99
C SER A 18 -5.37 3.38 3.78
N LEU A 19 -4.30 3.19 2.98
CA LEU A 19 -4.31 2.26 1.85
C LEU A 19 -4.63 0.84 2.32
N ALA A 20 -3.96 0.36 3.36
CA ALA A 20 -4.19 -0.97 3.89
C ALA A 20 -5.63 -1.14 4.38
N LEU A 21 -6.12 -0.16 5.14
CA LEU A 21 -7.49 -0.21 5.66
C LEU A 21 -8.52 -0.18 4.53
N GLU A 22 -8.29 0.64 3.50
CA GLU A 22 -9.19 0.74 2.36
C GLU A 22 -9.19 -0.55 1.54
N CYS A 23 -8.03 -1.20 1.39
CA CYS A 23 -7.96 -2.50 0.71
C CYS A 23 -8.74 -3.58 1.46
N TYR A 24 -8.71 -3.57 2.78
CA TYR A 24 -9.53 -4.50 3.57
C TYR A 24 -11.01 -4.21 3.38
N ARG A 25 -11.40 -2.94 3.36
CA ARG A 25 -12.78 -2.52 3.14
C ARG A 25 -13.29 -2.92 1.76
N ILE A 26 -12.53 -2.59 0.71
CA ILE A 26 -12.96 -2.82 -0.67
C ILE A 26 -13.05 -4.31 -1.00
N THR A 27 -12.13 -5.12 -0.49
CA THR A 27 -12.14 -6.56 -0.77
C THR A 27 -13.29 -7.28 -0.11
N LYS A 28 -13.91 -6.70 0.91
CA LYS A 28 -15.14 -7.25 1.50
C LYS A 28 -16.33 -7.15 0.54
N LEU A 29 -16.27 -6.24 -0.43
CA LEU A 29 -17.32 -6.06 -1.43
C LEU A 29 -17.22 -7.09 -2.56
N PHE A 30 -16.10 -7.79 -2.67
CA PHE A 30 -15.90 -8.76 -3.74
C PHE A 30 -16.88 -9.93 -3.58
N PRO A 31 -17.37 -10.50 -4.71
CA PRO A 31 -18.24 -11.67 -4.62
C PRO A 31 -17.51 -12.82 -3.97
N GLN A 32 -18.28 -13.66 -3.27
CA GLN A 32 -17.73 -14.77 -2.50
C GLN A 32 -17.00 -15.78 -3.38
N GLU A 33 -17.51 -15.99 -4.58
CA GLU A 33 -16.91 -16.89 -5.56
C GLU A 33 -15.65 -16.24 -6.14
N GLY A 34 -14.52 -16.94 -6.03
CA GLY A 34 -13.25 -16.49 -6.61
C GLY A 34 -12.53 -15.38 -5.88
N ARG A 35 -13.18 -14.77 -4.87
CA ARG A 35 -12.56 -13.62 -4.17
C ARG A 35 -11.35 -14.01 -3.31
N PHE A 36 -11.25 -15.28 -2.92
CA PHE A 36 -10.29 -15.72 -1.90
C PHE A 36 -8.85 -15.41 -2.29
N ALA A 37 -8.42 -15.85 -3.46
CA ALA A 37 -7.03 -15.68 -3.89
C ALA A 37 -6.68 -14.20 -4.10
N ILE A 38 -7.54 -13.48 -4.84
CA ILE A 38 -7.24 -12.09 -5.18
C ILE A 38 -7.39 -11.15 -3.98
N SER A 39 -8.37 -11.39 -3.11
CA SER A 39 -8.53 -10.59 -1.89
C SER A 39 -7.33 -10.74 -0.97
N GLN A 40 -6.84 -11.96 -0.78
CA GLN A 40 -5.66 -12.21 0.05
C GLN A 40 -4.42 -11.53 -0.51
N GLN A 41 -4.24 -11.60 -1.83
CA GLN A 41 -3.10 -10.98 -2.48
C GLN A 41 -3.12 -9.46 -2.33
N ILE A 42 -4.29 -8.85 -2.51
CA ILE A 42 -4.45 -7.40 -2.34
C ILE A 42 -4.14 -7.00 -0.90
N ARG A 43 -4.70 -7.70 0.07
CA ARG A 43 -4.49 -7.40 1.49
C ARG A 43 -3.04 -7.59 1.90
N ARG A 44 -2.41 -8.64 1.43
CA ARG A 44 -0.99 -8.91 1.70
C ARG A 44 -0.11 -7.81 1.13
N ALA A 45 -0.34 -7.43 -0.13
CA ALA A 45 0.44 -6.38 -0.78
C ALA A 45 0.24 -5.03 -0.09
N ALA A 46 -0.99 -4.67 0.25
CA ALA A 46 -1.29 -3.41 0.93
C ALA A 46 -0.63 -3.34 2.32
N LEU A 47 -0.69 -4.43 3.07
CA LEU A 47 -0.03 -4.50 4.37
C LEU A 47 1.49 -4.42 4.23
N SER A 48 2.04 -5.05 3.18
CA SER A 48 3.47 -5.01 2.88
C SER A 48 3.96 -3.58 2.64
N VAL A 49 3.17 -2.73 1.97
CA VAL A 49 3.52 -1.32 1.80
C VAL A 49 3.78 -0.68 3.16
N HIS A 50 2.84 -0.81 4.04
CA HIS A 50 2.87 -0.16 5.36
C HIS A 50 4.01 -0.70 6.23
N LEU A 51 4.16 -2.03 6.28
CA LEU A 51 5.18 -2.68 7.10
C LEU A 51 6.60 -2.34 6.62
N ASN A 52 6.82 -2.28 5.30
CA ASN A 52 8.14 -1.96 4.75
C ASN A 52 8.53 -0.50 4.96
N ILE A 53 7.57 0.41 5.00
CA ILE A 53 7.85 1.81 5.34
C ILE A 53 8.35 1.89 6.79
N ALA A 54 7.68 1.23 7.72
CA ALA A 54 8.11 1.21 9.12
C ALA A 54 9.49 0.57 9.27
N GLU A 55 9.71 -0.55 8.58
CA GLU A 55 10.97 -1.28 8.63
C GLU A 55 12.11 -0.42 8.08
N GLY A 56 11.90 0.20 6.91
CA GLY A 56 12.91 1.05 6.29
C GLY A 56 13.26 2.25 7.15
N ALA A 57 12.25 2.90 7.73
CA ALA A 57 12.47 4.06 8.58
C ALA A 57 13.28 3.73 9.83
N SER A 58 13.29 2.46 10.26
CA SER A 58 14.03 2.01 11.45
C SER A 58 15.48 1.65 11.14
N ARG A 59 15.86 1.55 9.88
CA ARG A 59 17.21 1.15 9.48
C ARG A 59 18.21 2.31 9.63
N LYS A 60 19.45 1.98 9.98
CA LYS A 60 20.50 2.98 10.21
C LYS A 60 21.13 3.47 8.92
N SER A 61 21.37 2.58 7.95
CA SER A 61 22.04 2.99 6.72
C SER A 61 21.03 3.50 5.69
N ALA A 62 21.43 4.50 4.93
CA ALA A 62 20.63 5.06 3.85
C ALA A 62 20.32 4.00 2.79
N ALA A 63 21.30 3.15 2.48
CA ALA A 63 21.12 2.08 1.50
C ALA A 63 20.03 1.10 1.92
N GLU A 64 20.01 0.71 3.19
CA GLU A 64 18.98 -0.18 3.71
C GLU A 64 17.60 0.49 3.74
N ARG A 65 17.53 1.74 4.19
CA ARG A 65 16.28 2.50 4.20
C ARG A 65 15.69 2.55 2.80
N LYS A 66 16.51 2.91 1.83
CA LYS A 66 16.11 3.02 0.42
C LYS A 66 15.58 1.69 -0.11
N ARG A 67 16.26 0.59 0.21
CA ARG A 67 15.84 -0.75 -0.21
C ARG A 67 14.43 -1.08 0.28
N TYR A 68 14.13 -0.84 1.55
CA TYR A 68 12.80 -1.11 2.08
C TYR A 68 11.74 -0.20 1.47
N PHE A 69 12.06 1.05 1.21
CA PHE A 69 11.13 1.97 0.55
C PHE A 69 10.86 1.53 -0.90
N GLU A 70 11.86 0.99 -1.58
CA GLU A 70 11.69 0.43 -2.93
C GLU A 70 10.79 -0.81 -2.91
N ILE A 71 10.95 -1.67 -1.90
CA ILE A 71 10.07 -2.83 -1.71
C ILE A 71 8.64 -2.36 -1.47
N ALA A 72 8.46 -1.35 -0.63
CA ALA A 72 7.15 -0.78 -0.36
C ALA A 72 6.50 -0.25 -1.62
N ARG A 73 7.25 0.49 -2.46
CA ARG A 73 6.73 1.01 -3.73
C ARG A 73 6.33 -0.11 -4.68
N GLY A 74 7.12 -1.17 -4.74
CA GLY A 74 6.79 -2.37 -5.52
C GLY A 74 5.47 -2.99 -5.07
N SER A 75 5.22 -2.99 -3.76
CA SER A 75 3.97 -3.50 -3.22
C SER A 75 2.76 -2.62 -3.58
N VAL A 76 2.96 -1.30 -3.71
CA VAL A 76 1.90 -0.40 -4.22
C VAL A 76 1.54 -0.79 -5.66
N ILE A 77 2.54 -1.09 -6.49
CA ILE A 77 2.32 -1.56 -7.87
C ILE A 77 1.53 -2.86 -7.88
N GLU A 78 1.84 -3.78 -6.96
CA GLU A 78 1.08 -5.03 -6.83
C GLU A 78 -0.39 -4.76 -6.50
N VAL A 79 -0.67 -3.85 -5.57
CA VAL A 79 -2.05 -3.46 -5.23
C VAL A 79 -2.76 -2.94 -6.46
N ASP A 80 -2.14 -1.99 -7.14
CA ASP A 80 -2.71 -1.36 -8.33
C ASP A 80 -3.04 -2.39 -9.41
N THR A 81 -2.10 -3.30 -9.65
CA THR A 81 -2.24 -4.35 -10.68
C THR A 81 -3.38 -5.32 -10.33
N ALA A 82 -3.42 -5.77 -9.07
CA ALA A 82 -4.45 -6.71 -8.63
C ALA A 82 -5.84 -6.07 -8.59
N ILE A 83 -5.93 -4.80 -8.23
CA ILE A 83 -7.19 -4.04 -8.29
C ILE A 83 -7.66 -3.91 -9.74
N GLY A 84 -6.74 -3.68 -10.68
CA GLY A 84 -7.07 -3.64 -12.10
C GLY A 84 -7.72 -4.94 -12.58
N ILE A 85 -7.18 -6.07 -12.17
CA ILE A 85 -7.77 -7.38 -12.49
C ILE A 85 -9.16 -7.52 -11.85
N SER A 86 -9.30 -7.10 -10.60
CA SER A 86 -10.59 -7.17 -9.89
C SER A 86 -11.66 -6.34 -10.59
N PHE A 87 -11.28 -5.18 -11.13
CA PHE A 87 -12.18 -4.34 -11.91
C PHE A 87 -12.60 -5.05 -13.21
N GLU A 88 -11.64 -5.63 -13.92
CA GLU A 88 -11.94 -6.36 -15.16
C GLU A 88 -12.84 -7.57 -14.92
N LEU A 89 -12.74 -8.18 -13.74
CA LEU A 89 -13.61 -9.28 -13.32
C LEU A 89 -14.99 -8.79 -12.83
N HIS A 90 -15.21 -7.50 -12.85
CA HIS A 90 -16.48 -6.87 -12.38
C HIS A 90 -16.74 -7.08 -10.88
N TYR A 91 -15.70 -7.22 -10.09
CA TYR A 91 -15.82 -7.36 -8.63
C TYR A 91 -16.16 -6.02 -7.97
N VAL A 92 -15.74 -4.93 -8.57
CA VAL A 92 -15.90 -3.57 -8.05
C VAL A 92 -16.16 -2.61 -9.20
N THR A 93 -16.80 -1.48 -8.89
CA THR A 93 -17.06 -0.41 -9.84
C THR A 93 -16.00 0.68 -9.70
N LEU A 94 -15.85 1.52 -10.74
CA LEU A 94 -14.96 2.67 -10.69
C LEU A 94 -15.33 3.61 -9.54
N GLN A 95 -16.61 3.80 -9.30
CA GLN A 95 -17.07 4.66 -8.22
C GLN A 95 -16.62 4.13 -6.86
N GLN A 96 -16.71 2.81 -6.65
CA GLN A 96 -16.27 2.18 -5.41
C GLN A 96 -14.75 2.30 -5.22
N LEU A 97 -14.00 2.34 -6.32
CA LEU A 97 -12.53 2.40 -6.31
C LEU A 97 -11.98 3.81 -6.12
N GLU A 98 -12.79 4.85 -6.25
CA GLU A 98 -12.32 6.23 -6.22
C GLU A 98 -11.48 6.57 -4.98
N PRO A 99 -11.92 6.27 -3.74
CA PRO A 99 -11.08 6.53 -2.58
C PRO A 99 -9.75 5.77 -2.59
N LEU A 100 -9.79 4.52 -3.06
CA LEU A 100 -8.59 3.68 -3.14
C LEU A 100 -7.60 4.23 -4.16
N GLU A 101 -8.09 4.72 -5.30
CA GLU A 101 -7.26 5.31 -6.34
C GLU A 101 -6.41 6.46 -5.78
N GLN A 102 -7.02 7.35 -5.02
CA GLN A 102 -6.31 8.47 -4.42
C GLN A 102 -5.20 7.99 -3.48
N LEU A 103 -5.47 6.96 -2.69
CA LEU A 103 -4.49 6.42 -1.75
C LEU A 103 -3.34 5.71 -2.47
N ILE A 104 -3.62 5.01 -3.57
CA ILE A 104 -2.59 4.40 -4.41
C ILE A 104 -1.67 5.48 -4.98
N LEU A 105 -2.26 6.53 -5.57
CA LEU A 105 -1.51 7.62 -6.17
C LEU A 105 -0.66 8.36 -5.13
N GLN A 106 -1.23 8.70 -3.98
CA GLN A 106 -0.51 9.39 -2.92
C GLN A 106 0.64 8.53 -2.36
N SER A 107 0.39 7.26 -2.13
CA SER A 107 1.40 6.35 -1.60
C SER A 107 2.56 6.18 -2.58
N PHE A 108 2.25 5.98 -3.87
CA PHE A 108 3.28 5.82 -4.89
C PHE A 108 4.11 7.08 -5.04
N LYS A 109 3.47 8.24 -5.13
CA LYS A 109 4.13 9.53 -5.31
C LYS A 109 5.04 9.87 -4.13
N THR A 110 4.54 9.71 -2.90
CA THR A 110 5.33 10.02 -1.71
C THR A 110 6.50 9.05 -1.54
N LEU A 111 6.30 7.77 -1.84
CA LEU A 111 7.40 6.78 -1.80
C LEU A 111 8.46 7.10 -2.83
N THR A 112 8.07 7.49 -4.04
CA THR A 112 9.02 7.88 -5.08
C THR A 112 9.87 9.05 -4.62
N GLY A 113 9.26 10.08 -4.03
CA GLY A 113 9.99 11.22 -3.48
C GLY A 113 10.92 10.81 -2.34
N LEU A 114 10.44 9.95 -1.45
CA LEU A 114 11.23 9.48 -0.32
C LEU A 114 12.48 8.69 -0.79
N ILE A 115 12.32 7.84 -1.79
CA ILE A 115 13.42 7.06 -2.37
C ILE A 115 14.48 8.00 -2.98
N ILE A 116 14.03 8.99 -3.74
CA ILE A 116 14.92 9.95 -4.39
C ILE A 116 15.72 10.75 -3.36
N HIS A 117 15.08 11.15 -2.27
CA HIS A 117 15.70 12.00 -1.26
C HIS A 117 16.42 11.24 -0.14
N THR A 118 16.36 9.92 -0.14
CA THR A 118 17.12 9.10 0.83
C THR A 118 18.54 8.90 0.31
N SER A 119 19.51 9.46 1.03
CA SER A 119 20.92 9.39 0.63
C SER A 119 21.80 8.83 1.73
#